data_6f0fd1c35651a8a5a8397993dd237eda
#
_entry.id   6f0fd1c35651a8a5a8397993dd237eda
#
_cell.length_a   1.000
_cell.length_b   1.000
_cell.length_c   1.000
_cell.angle_alpha   90.00
_cell.angle_beta   90.00
_cell.angle_gamma   90.00
#
_symmetry.space_group_name_H-M   'P 1'
#
loop_
_entity.id
_entity.type
_entity.pdbx_description
1 polymer ?
#
loop_
_entity_poly.entity_id
_entity_poly.type
_entity_poly.pdbx_seq_one_letter_code
_entity_poly.pdbx_strand_id
1 'polypeptide(L)'
;MIALFITFFAAVVLLFLGLNKKESSFSMLAVLALLASAVGSFCSAKGLIQVAVLESWVPLNMMHFGYVEHMFAALLSLIAALIVYAFRKNENIGTDQLGLMMFSLCGAYMMLSYQHIVMLFLGIEVLSIPLYVLAGSNKESLASNEASLKYFLMGAFSTGIFLLGTAFIYGGTGSLELEMMGIKPSFMHAMEGMPIPTLINAGLILMSVGLLFKVAAAPFHFWAPDVYEGSPNRTTVFMATVVKITAFVAFNKLLSTFGGIYNTWSGWLSVLGMVTIVWGNLAGLVQSSVKRTLAFSSIAHAGYLVMFLLVQDNTASWILWFYGLAYAMSSVLVFLIAHQSS
;
A
#
# COMPACT_ATOMS: atom_id res chain seq x y z
N MET A 1 12.68 -9.30 6.05
CA MET A 1 12.99 -10.17 4.89
C MET A 1 12.26 -11.53 4.94
N ILE A 2 12.18 -12.22 6.05
CA ILE A 2 11.52 -13.54 6.18
C ILE A 2 10.10 -13.56 5.61
N ALA A 3 9.28 -12.53 5.91
CA ALA A 3 7.93 -12.43 5.37
C ALA A 3 7.88 -12.44 3.85
N LEU A 4 8.74 -11.68 3.20
CA LEU A 4 8.80 -11.58 1.75
C LEU A 4 9.13 -12.95 1.12
N PHE A 5 10.12 -13.66 1.67
CA PHE A 5 10.49 -14.98 1.15
C PHE A 5 9.39 -16.02 1.37
N ILE A 6 8.81 -16.09 2.58
CA ILE A 6 7.73 -17.06 2.86
C ILE A 6 6.55 -16.81 1.93
N THR A 7 6.10 -15.56 1.78
CA THR A 7 4.95 -15.23 0.93
C THR A 7 5.25 -15.45 -0.55
N PHE A 8 6.44 -15.09 -1.03
CA PHE A 8 6.84 -15.31 -2.40
C PHE A 8 6.84 -16.80 -2.76
N PHE A 9 7.54 -17.63 -1.97
CA PHE A 9 7.58 -19.08 -2.25
C PHE A 9 6.21 -19.73 -2.12
N ALA A 10 5.39 -19.32 -1.13
CA ALA A 10 4.04 -19.82 -1.00
C ALA A 10 3.16 -19.41 -2.18
N ALA A 11 3.29 -18.19 -2.71
CA ALA A 11 2.59 -17.74 -3.92
C ALA A 11 2.96 -18.60 -5.12
N VAL A 12 4.25 -18.86 -5.34
CA VAL A 12 4.74 -19.71 -6.43
C VAL A 12 4.19 -21.15 -6.29
N VAL A 13 4.29 -21.73 -5.09
CA VAL A 13 3.76 -23.08 -4.83
C VAL A 13 2.26 -23.16 -5.10
N LEU A 14 1.48 -22.16 -4.66
CA LEU A 14 0.03 -22.11 -4.92
C LEU A 14 -0.30 -22.05 -6.41
N LEU A 15 0.44 -21.28 -7.20
CA LEU A 15 0.24 -21.22 -8.64
C LEU A 15 0.51 -22.60 -9.31
N PHE A 16 1.59 -23.29 -8.94
CA PHE A 16 1.90 -24.61 -9.48
C PHE A 16 0.89 -25.69 -9.04
N LEU A 17 0.43 -25.64 -7.80
CA LEU A 17 -0.62 -26.54 -7.30
C LEU A 17 -1.95 -26.35 -8.03
N GLY A 18 -2.26 -25.09 -8.40
CA GLY A 18 -3.46 -24.75 -9.15
C GLY A 18 -3.53 -25.33 -10.54
N LEU A 19 -2.40 -25.63 -11.17
CA LEU A 19 -2.34 -26.26 -12.49
C LEU A 19 -2.86 -27.70 -12.49
N ASN A 20 -2.86 -28.37 -11.33
CA ASN A 20 -3.06 -29.82 -11.25
C ASN A 20 -4.35 -30.27 -10.56
N LYS A 21 -5.07 -29.41 -9.81
CA LYS A 21 -6.25 -29.81 -9.03
C LYS A 21 -7.30 -28.69 -8.84
N LYS A 22 -8.58 -29.12 -8.77
CA LYS A 22 -9.73 -28.28 -8.36
C LYS A 22 -9.71 -28.01 -6.83
N GLU A 23 -9.38 -26.94 -6.37
CA GLU A 23 -9.81 -25.65 -5.91
C GLU A 23 -10.12 -25.39 -4.44
N SER A 24 -10.61 -26.27 -3.57
CA SER A 24 -11.09 -25.79 -2.25
C SER A 24 -10.12 -25.98 -1.07
N SER A 25 -9.14 -26.86 -1.24
CA SER A 25 -8.21 -27.20 -0.13
C SER A 25 -7.05 -26.21 0.06
N PHE A 26 -6.77 -25.35 -0.92
CA PHE A 26 -5.54 -24.54 -0.93
C PHE A 26 -5.66 -23.19 -0.19
N SER A 27 -6.88 -22.70 0.06
CA SER A 27 -7.08 -21.48 0.84
C SER A 27 -6.53 -21.61 2.28
N MET A 28 -6.62 -22.80 2.87
CA MET A 28 -6.06 -23.05 4.20
C MET A 28 -4.52 -23.06 4.20
N LEU A 29 -3.92 -23.59 3.14
CA LEU A 29 -2.47 -23.53 2.96
C LEU A 29 -1.99 -22.08 2.83
N ALA A 30 -2.71 -21.23 2.09
CA ALA A 30 -2.42 -19.81 2.00
C ALA A 30 -2.52 -19.12 3.37
N VAL A 31 -3.56 -19.42 4.15
CA VAL A 31 -3.71 -18.88 5.52
C VAL A 31 -2.54 -19.30 6.40
N LEU A 32 -2.15 -20.58 6.38
CA LEU A 32 -1.02 -21.07 7.17
C LEU A 32 0.31 -20.41 6.78
N ALA A 33 0.56 -20.24 5.48
CA ALA A 33 1.74 -19.55 4.99
C ALA A 33 1.78 -18.06 5.43
N LEU A 34 0.64 -17.37 5.38
CA LEU A 34 0.52 -15.98 5.83
C LEU A 34 0.68 -15.86 7.35
N LEU A 35 0.15 -16.79 8.13
CA LEU A 35 0.38 -16.84 9.58
C LEU A 35 1.85 -17.13 9.91
N ALA A 36 2.49 -18.04 9.17
CA ALA A 36 3.94 -18.30 9.33
C ALA A 36 4.77 -17.05 8.99
N SER A 37 4.38 -16.30 7.95
CA SER A 37 4.99 -15.01 7.60
C SER A 37 4.81 -13.96 8.71
N ALA A 38 3.62 -13.89 9.32
CA ALA A 38 3.35 -12.98 10.43
C ALA A 38 4.19 -13.30 11.66
N VAL A 39 4.22 -14.57 12.05
CA VAL A 39 5.03 -15.05 13.19
C VAL A 39 6.52 -14.85 12.92
N GLY A 40 7.01 -15.20 11.72
CA GLY A 40 8.40 -15.02 11.34
C GLY A 40 8.83 -13.54 11.39
N SER A 41 7.98 -12.63 10.93
CA SER A 41 8.24 -11.19 11.02
C SER A 41 8.26 -10.70 12.47
N PHE A 42 7.30 -11.14 13.28
CA PHE A 42 7.25 -10.77 14.70
C PHE A 42 8.47 -11.28 15.47
N CYS A 43 8.88 -12.53 15.23
CA CYS A 43 10.09 -13.09 15.83
C CYS A 43 11.36 -12.33 15.39
N SER A 44 11.43 -11.93 14.11
CA SER A 44 12.54 -11.10 13.61
C SER A 44 12.55 -9.72 14.26
N ALA A 45 11.39 -9.08 14.45
CA ALA A 45 11.28 -7.82 15.17
C ALA A 45 11.84 -7.91 16.60
N LYS A 46 11.62 -9.03 17.27
CA LYS A 46 12.15 -9.28 18.62
C LYS A 46 13.61 -9.76 18.64
N GLY A 47 14.27 -9.88 17.50
CA GLY A 47 15.64 -10.37 17.39
C GLY A 47 15.81 -11.87 17.65
N LEU A 48 14.70 -12.62 17.74
CA LEU A 48 14.72 -14.07 17.98
C LEU A 48 15.20 -14.87 16.75
N ILE A 49 14.99 -14.33 15.56
CA ILE A 49 15.42 -14.92 14.30
C ILE A 49 16.17 -13.84 13.51
N GLN A 50 17.48 -14.04 13.33
CA GLN A 50 18.32 -13.23 12.45
C GLN A 50 18.82 -14.12 11.32
N VAL A 51 18.45 -13.80 10.09
CA VAL A 51 18.88 -14.56 8.91
C VAL A 51 19.82 -13.66 8.10
N ALA A 52 21.06 -13.57 8.59
CA ALA A 52 22.11 -12.74 7.96
C ALA A 52 22.33 -13.11 6.48
N VAL A 53 22.12 -14.38 6.09
CA VAL A 53 22.21 -14.83 4.70
C VAL A 53 21.18 -14.14 3.80
N LEU A 54 19.97 -13.85 4.29
CA LEU A 54 18.95 -13.18 3.47
C LEU A 54 19.26 -11.69 3.31
N GLU A 55 19.93 -11.06 4.25
CA GLU A 55 20.32 -9.65 4.15
C GLU A 55 21.43 -9.43 3.11
N SER A 56 22.31 -10.41 2.92
CA SER A 56 23.36 -10.35 1.90
C SER A 56 22.84 -10.50 0.46
N TRP A 57 21.61 -10.96 0.27
CA TRP A 57 21.00 -11.15 -1.06
C TRP A 57 20.36 -9.87 -1.62
N VAL A 58 20.23 -8.81 -0.81
CA VAL A 58 19.69 -7.52 -1.28
C VAL A 58 20.81 -6.73 -1.94
N PRO A 59 20.75 -6.51 -3.25
CA PRO A 59 21.76 -5.72 -3.93
C PRO A 59 21.68 -4.26 -3.45
N LEU A 60 22.83 -3.66 -3.23
CA LEU A 60 23.00 -2.20 -3.08
C LEU A 60 22.25 -1.53 -1.91
N ASN A 61 22.02 -2.20 -0.81
CA ASN A 61 21.30 -1.64 0.35
C ASN A 61 19.92 -1.03 0.00
N MET A 62 19.25 -1.54 -1.04
CA MET A 62 17.98 -0.97 -1.52
C MET A 62 16.80 -1.19 -0.56
N MET A 63 16.92 -2.16 0.35
CA MET A 63 15.87 -2.52 1.32
C MET A 63 16.50 -2.71 2.71
N HIS A 64 15.80 -2.20 3.72
CA HIS A 64 16.14 -2.45 5.12
C HIS A 64 14.89 -2.81 5.93
N PHE A 65 14.98 -3.90 6.69
CA PHE A 65 13.93 -4.33 7.59
C PHE A 65 14.37 -4.10 9.04
N GLY A 66 14.04 -2.93 9.56
CA GLY A 66 14.19 -2.63 10.99
C GLY A 66 13.00 -3.17 11.81
N TYR A 67 12.94 -2.79 13.07
CA TYR A 67 11.90 -3.20 14.00
C TYR A 67 10.49 -2.78 13.51
N VAL A 68 10.35 -1.55 13.05
CA VAL A 68 9.06 -0.99 12.59
C VAL A 68 8.58 -1.72 11.34
N GLU A 69 9.44 -1.91 10.35
CA GLU A 69 9.11 -2.61 9.11
C GLU A 69 8.68 -4.06 9.37
N HIS A 70 9.34 -4.75 10.29
CA HIS A 70 8.95 -6.09 10.70
C HIS A 70 7.59 -6.13 11.40
N MET A 71 7.27 -5.17 12.26
CA MET A 71 5.98 -5.08 12.94
C MET A 71 4.84 -4.81 11.95
N PHE A 72 5.06 -3.94 10.96
CA PHE A 72 4.08 -3.72 9.88
C PHE A 72 3.96 -4.94 8.96
N ALA A 73 5.05 -5.61 8.62
CA ALA A 73 4.99 -6.83 7.83
C ALA A 73 4.19 -7.93 8.54
N ALA A 74 4.35 -8.08 9.85
CA ALA A 74 3.54 -9.00 10.66
C ALA A 74 2.05 -8.62 10.63
N LEU A 75 1.74 -7.32 10.79
CA LEU A 75 0.38 -6.81 10.73
C LEU A 75 -0.28 -7.09 9.36
N LEU A 76 0.40 -6.75 8.26
CA LEU A 76 -0.12 -6.95 6.90
C LEU A 76 -0.34 -8.44 6.58
N SER A 77 0.59 -9.31 7.01
CA SER A 77 0.43 -10.77 6.88
C SER A 77 -0.80 -11.27 7.62
N LEU A 78 -1.02 -10.79 8.86
CA LEU A 78 -2.17 -11.16 9.68
C LEU A 78 -3.48 -10.70 9.05
N ILE A 79 -3.54 -9.46 8.56
CA ILE A 79 -4.72 -8.91 7.87
C ILE A 79 -5.01 -9.73 6.60
N ALA A 80 -4.00 -10.05 5.79
CA ALA A 80 -4.16 -10.86 4.59
C ALA A 80 -4.65 -12.28 4.93
N ALA A 81 -4.11 -12.91 5.98
CA ALA A 81 -4.58 -14.21 6.46
C ALA A 81 -6.04 -14.16 6.90
N LEU A 82 -6.43 -13.10 7.62
CA LEU A 82 -7.81 -12.89 8.05
C LEU A 82 -8.76 -12.73 6.86
N ILE A 83 -8.38 -11.95 5.84
CA ILE A 83 -9.19 -11.76 4.62
C ILE A 83 -9.38 -13.11 3.92
N VAL A 84 -8.31 -13.85 3.65
CA VAL A 84 -8.40 -15.16 2.98
C VAL A 84 -9.27 -16.12 3.79
N TYR A 85 -9.09 -16.16 5.11
CA TYR A 85 -9.88 -17.03 6.00
C TYR A 85 -11.35 -16.66 6.01
N ALA A 86 -11.66 -15.36 6.10
CA ALA A 86 -13.01 -14.83 6.21
C ALA A 86 -13.86 -15.09 4.95
N PHE A 87 -13.29 -14.89 3.76
CA PHE A 87 -13.99 -15.02 2.49
C PHE A 87 -13.91 -16.43 1.87
N ARG A 88 -13.14 -17.36 2.43
CA ARG A 88 -12.92 -18.71 1.88
C ARG A 88 -14.18 -19.54 1.63
N LYS A 89 -15.24 -19.33 2.43
CA LYS A 89 -16.50 -20.08 2.32
C LYS A 89 -17.52 -19.39 1.43
N ASN A 90 -17.41 -18.09 1.30
CA ASN A 90 -18.43 -17.25 0.66
C ASN A 90 -18.08 -16.94 -0.81
N GLU A 91 -16.81 -17.03 -1.15
CA GLU A 91 -16.35 -16.82 -2.53
C GLU A 91 -15.47 -18.00 -2.96
N ASN A 92 -15.72 -18.53 -4.15
CA ASN A 92 -14.84 -19.55 -4.75
C ASN A 92 -13.50 -18.87 -5.13
N ILE A 93 -12.49 -19.01 -4.28
CA ILE A 93 -11.19 -18.41 -4.47
C ILE A 93 -10.31 -19.39 -5.22
N GLY A 94 -9.96 -19.07 -6.47
CA GLY A 94 -9.00 -19.83 -7.25
C GLY A 94 -7.57 -19.71 -6.68
N THR A 95 -6.74 -20.70 -6.92
CA THR A 95 -5.34 -20.71 -6.48
C THR A 95 -4.54 -19.61 -7.14
N ASP A 96 -4.86 -19.26 -8.39
CA ASP A 96 -4.32 -18.14 -9.14
C ASP A 96 -4.57 -16.81 -8.42
N GLN A 97 -5.78 -16.61 -7.93
CA GLN A 97 -6.17 -15.42 -7.18
C GLN A 97 -5.47 -15.32 -5.82
N LEU A 98 -5.29 -16.45 -5.12
CA LEU A 98 -4.51 -16.50 -3.89
C LEU A 98 -3.03 -16.16 -4.15
N GLY A 99 -2.45 -16.73 -5.20
CA GLY A 99 -1.08 -16.42 -5.62
C GLY A 99 -0.90 -14.94 -5.93
N LEU A 100 -1.83 -14.34 -6.69
CA LEU A 100 -1.81 -12.91 -7.01
C LEU A 100 -1.94 -12.02 -5.75
N MET A 101 -2.81 -12.37 -4.79
CA MET A 101 -2.90 -11.64 -3.51
C MET A 101 -1.58 -11.70 -2.74
N MET A 102 -0.91 -12.84 -2.73
CA MET A 102 0.39 -13.00 -2.06
C MET A 102 1.50 -12.25 -2.78
N PHE A 103 1.52 -12.22 -4.13
CA PHE A 103 2.46 -11.36 -4.86
C PHE A 103 2.21 -9.88 -4.59
N SER A 104 0.96 -9.45 -4.53
CA SER A 104 0.64 -8.09 -4.12
C SER A 104 1.18 -7.77 -2.72
N LEU A 105 1.08 -8.72 -1.79
CA LEU A 105 1.65 -8.57 -0.45
C LEU A 105 3.19 -8.49 -0.45
N CYS A 106 3.87 -9.20 -1.37
CA CYS A 106 5.32 -9.03 -1.56
C CYS A 106 5.67 -7.58 -1.95
N GLY A 107 4.89 -6.97 -2.87
CA GLY A 107 5.03 -5.56 -3.21
C GLY A 107 4.83 -4.63 -2.01
N ALA A 108 3.86 -4.98 -1.13
CA ALA A 108 3.66 -4.25 0.12
C ALA A 108 4.92 -4.30 1.02
N TYR A 109 5.55 -5.44 1.17
CA TYR A 109 6.80 -5.55 1.96
C TYR A 109 7.96 -4.77 1.34
N MET A 110 8.06 -4.73 0.00
CA MET A 110 9.05 -3.89 -0.68
C MET A 110 8.81 -2.40 -0.38
N MET A 111 7.55 -1.95 -0.40
CA MET A 111 7.18 -0.58 -0.03
C MET A 111 7.44 -0.25 1.43
N LEU A 112 7.35 -1.20 2.37
CA LEU A 112 7.69 -0.97 3.78
C LEU A 112 9.18 -0.77 3.97
N SER A 113 10.00 -1.57 3.30
CA SER A 113 11.43 -1.72 3.57
C SER A 113 12.34 -0.89 2.67
N TYR A 114 11.80 -0.11 1.73
CA TYR A 114 12.60 0.62 0.75
C TYR A 114 13.59 1.59 1.40
N GLN A 115 14.81 1.65 0.85
CA GLN A 115 15.84 2.64 1.14
C GLN A 115 16.24 3.43 -0.12
N HIS A 116 15.70 3.00 -1.25
CA HIS A 116 15.95 3.59 -2.55
C HIS A 116 14.61 3.81 -3.27
N ILE A 117 14.43 4.97 -3.92
CA ILE A 117 13.13 5.32 -4.56
C ILE A 117 12.74 4.32 -5.65
N VAL A 118 13.70 3.74 -6.37
CA VAL A 118 13.42 2.68 -7.35
C VAL A 118 12.76 1.47 -6.68
N MET A 119 13.16 1.12 -5.45
CA MET A 119 12.53 0.03 -4.72
C MET A 119 11.10 0.37 -4.30
N LEU A 120 10.84 1.63 -3.92
CA LEU A 120 9.48 2.11 -3.67
C LEU A 120 8.62 1.99 -4.93
N PHE A 121 9.13 2.45 -6.08
CA PHE A 121 8.43 2.31 -7.36
C PHE A 121 8.14 0.84 -7.71
N LEU A 122 9.14 -0.04 -7.64
CA LEU A 122 8.95 -1.46 -7.87
C LEU A 122 7.94 -2.08 -6.91
N GLY A 123 7.98 -1.70 -5.63
CA GLY A 123 7.00 -2.13 -4.63
C GLY A 123 5.58 -1.70 -4.99
N ILE A 124 5.39 -0.46 -5.48
CA ILE A 124 4.10 0.04 -5.97
C ILE A 124 3.59 -0.80 -7.14
N GLU A 125 4.43 -1.13 -8.11
CA GLU A 125 4.03 -1.91 -9.29
C GLU A 125 3.75 -3.37 -8.94
N VAL A 126 4.63 -4.03 -8.16
CA VAL A 126 4.43 -5.42 -7.71
C VAL A 126 3.17 -5.57 -6.86
N LEU A 127 2.83 -4.55 -6.04
CA LEU A 127 1.59 -4.51 -5.28
C LEU A 127 0.38 -4.34 -6.20
N SER A 128 0.47 -3.50 -7.23
CA SER A 128 -0.70 -2.99 -7.97
C SER A 128 -1.10 -3.87 -9.15
N ILE A 129 -0.14 -4.39 -9.92
CA ILE A 129 -0.43 -5.21 -11.13
C ILE A 129 -1.31 -6.42 -10.79
N PRO A 130 -1.01 -7.21 -9.74
CA PRO A 130 -1.90 -8.29 -9.33
C PRO A 130 -3.31 -7.82 -8.96
N LEU A 131 -3.43 -6.64 -8.33
CA LEU A 131 -4.73 -6.09 -7.92
C LEU A 131 -5.57 -5.62 -9.11
N TYR A 132 -4.95 -5.13 -10.18
CA TYR A 132 -5.67 -4.82 -11.42
C TYR A 132 -6.35 -6.07 -11.98
N VAL A 133 -5.65 -7.20 -11.99
CA VAL A 133 -6.20 -8.50 -12.41
C VAL A 133 -7.28 -9.00 -11.44
N LEU A 134 -7.04 -8.90 -10.13
CA LEU A 134 -7.97 -9.35 -9.10
C LEU A 134 -9.27 -8.53 -9.11
N ALA A 135 -9.23 -7.23 -9.41
CA ALA A 135 -10.41 -6.40 -9.53
C ALA A 135 -11.35 -6.90 -10.64
N GLY A 136 -10.79 -7.42 -11.75
CA GLY A 136 -11.52 -8.01 -12.86
C GLY A 136 -11.68 -9.53 -12.79
N SER A 137 -11.53 -10.15 -11.61
CA SER A 137 -11.53 -11.61 -11.51
C SER A 137 -12.90 -12.26 -11.76
N ASN A 138 -14.01 -11.51 -11.66
CA ASN A 138 -15.31 -11.95 -12.12
C ASN A 138 -15.51 -11.57 -13.60
N LYS A 139 -15.04 -12.44 -14.49
CA LYS A 139 -14.99 -12.20 -15.94
C LYS A 139 -16.35 -12.03 -16.60
N GLU A 140 -17.41 -12.58 -16.01
CA GLU A 140 -18.78 -12.49 -16.51
C GLU A 140 -19.47 -11.16 -16.14
N SER A 141 -18.94 -10.44 -15.17
CA SER A 141 -19.48 -9.17 -14.71
C SER A 141 -18.88 -8.00 -15.47
N LEU A 142 -19.71 -7.25 -16.21
CA LEU A 142 -19.29 -6.02 -16.87
C LEU A 142 -18.74 -4.99 -15.88
N ALA A 143 -19.34 -4.90 -14.69
CA ALA A 143 -18.87 -3.99 -13.63
C ALA A 143 -17.47 -4.35 -13.15
N SER A 144 -17.15 -5.66 -13.03
CA SER A 144 -15.82 -6.12 -12.64
C SER A 144 -14.77 -5.81 -13.72
N ASN A 145 -15.11 -6.01 -14.98
CA ASN A 145 -14.24 -5.70 -16.12
C ASN A 145 -13.97 -4.19 -16.23
N GLU A 146 -15.01 -3.35 -16.05
CA GLU A 146 -14.89 -1.90 -16.00
C GLU A 146 -14.04 -1.43 -14.83
N ALA A 147 -14.25 -2.00 -13.64
CA ALA A 147 -13.45 -1.70 -12.44
C ALA A 147 -11.96 -1.99 -12.68
N SER A 148 -11.64 -3.14 -13.25
CA SER A 148 -10.26 -3.53 -13.59
C SER A 148 -9.62 -2.54 -14.56
N LEU A 149 -10.31 -2.19 -15.65
CA LEU A 149 -9.81 -1.27 -16.66
C LEU A 149 -9.60 0.14 -16.08
N LYS A 150 -10.56 0.67 -15.33
CA LYS A 150 -10.45 1.97 -14.66
C LYS A 150 -9.27 1.98 -13.68
N TYR A 151 -9.13 0.93 -12.87
CA TYR A 151 -8.06 0.84 -11.89
C TYR A 151 -6.69 0.78 -12.55
N PHE A 152 -6.55 -0.02 -13.62
CA PHE A 152 -5.30 -0.12 -14.39
C PHE A 152 -4.92 1.21 -15.05
N LEU A 153 -5.83 1.82 -15.82
CA LEU A 153 -5.51 3.05 -16.57
C LEU A 153 -5.16 4.22 -15.63
N MET A 154 -6.00 4.43 -14.60
CA MET A 154 -5.75 5.49 -13.64
C MET A 154 -4.52 5.21 -12.77
N GLY A 155 -4.28 3.94 -12.43
CA GLY A 155 -3.09 3.51 -11.69
C GLY A 155 -1.81 3.76 -12.48
N ALA A 156 -1.76 3.34 -13.75
CA ALA A 156 -0.62 3.56 -14.64
C ALA A 156 -0.31 5.06 -14.83
N PHE A 157 -1.36 5.88 -14.99
CA PHE A 157 -1.20 7.34 -15.07
C PHE A 157 -0.60 7.91 -13.78
N SER A 158 -1.10 7.47 -12.62
CA SER A 158 -0.59 7.90 -11.31
C SER A 158 0.89 7.50 -11.10
N THR A 159 1.27 6.30 -11.56
CA THR A 159 2.66 5.84 -11.47
C THR A 159 3.57 6.64 -12.41
N GLY A 160 3.07 7.05 -13.57
CA GLY A 160 3.77 7.97 -14.48
C GLY A 160 4.07 9.32 -13.82
N ILE A 161 3.10 9.90 -13.09
CA ILE A 161 3.30 11.13 -12.32
C ILE A 161 4.33 10.92 -11.20
N PHE A 162 4.26 9.78 -10.50
CA PHE A 162 5.25 9.42 -9.47
C PHE A 162 6.67 9.35 -10.05
N LEU A 163 6.85 8.72 -11.21
CA LEU A 163 8.15 8.62 -11.88
C LEU A 163 8.66 10.00 -12.35
N LEU A 164 7.78 10.87 -12.84
CA LEU A 164 8.16 12.25 -13.18
C LEU A 164 8.65 12.98 -11.93
N GLY A 165 7.96 12.83 -10.80
CA GLY A 165 8.39 13.36 -9.51
C GLY A 165 9.77 12.83 -9.08
N THR A 166 9.99 11.52 -9.27
CA THR A 166 11.28 10.87 -9.01
C THR A 166 12.40 11.47 -9.86
N ALA A 167 12.12 11.73 -11.15
CA ALA A 167 13.11 12.36 -12.04
C ALA A 167 13.47 13.79 -11.58
N PHE A 168 12.49 14.55 -11.08
CA PHE A 168 12.74 15.89 -10.52
C PHE A 168 13.57 15.83 -9.23
N ILE A 169 13.27 14.89 -8.33
CA ILE A 169 14.10 14.67 -7.13
C ILE A 169 15.52 14.29 -7.53
N TYR A 170 15.69 13.36 -8.47
CA TYR A 170 17.02 12.98 -8.95
C TYR A 170 17.77 14.17 -9.58
N GLY A 171 17.08 14.96 -10.42
CA GLY A 171 17.63 16.17 -11.01
C GLY A 171 18.09 17.22 -9.97
N GLY A 172 17.38 17.29 -8.83
CA GLY A 172 17.70 18.19 -7.73
C GLY A 172 18.75 17.68 -6.75
N THR A 173 18.78 16.37 -6.49
CA THR A 173 19.64 15.77 -5.45
C THR A 173 20.82 14.98 -6.01
N GLY A 174 20.72 14.50 -7.27
CA GLY A 174 21.70 13.60 -7.89
C GLY A 174 21.71 12.20 -7.28
N SER A 175 20.71 11.85 -6.44
CA SER A 175 20.60 10.54 -5.78
C SER A 175 19.15 10.09 -5.67
N LEU A 176 18.93 8.78 -5.61
CA LEU A 176 17.65 8.14 -5.33
C LEU A 176 17.68 7.35 -4.02
N GLU A 177 18.78 7.39 -3.28
CA GLU A 177 18.91 6.81 -1.94
C GLU A 177 18.34 7.79 -0.90
N LEU A 178 17.47 7.30 -0.01
CA LEU A 178 16.79 8.13 0.99
C LEU A 178 17.77 8.89 1.88
N GLU A 179 18.81 8.23 2.35
CA GLU A 179 19.81 8.84 3.23
C GLU A 179 20.53 10.02 2.54
N MET A 180 20.94 9.83 1.29
CA MET A 180 21.63 10.85 0.50
C MET A 180 20.71 12.01 0.12
N MET A 181 19.42 11.76 -0.08
CA MET A 181 18.43 12.81 -0.38
C MET A 181 18.15 13.71 0.83
N GLY A 182 18.16 13.14 2.06
CA GLY A 182 17.96 13.90 3.30
C GLY A 182 19.13 14.78 3.70
N ILE A 183 20.36 14.38 3.38
CA ILE A 183 21.59 15.08 3.78
C ILE A 183 21.91 16.28 2.86
N LYS A 184 21.61 16.19 1.58
CA LYS A 184 22.02 17.16 0.56
C LYS A 184 21.31 18.52 0.55
N PRO A 185 20.12 18.77 1.13
CA PRO A 185 19.61 20.14 1.25
C PRO A 185 20.58 21.11 1.91
N SER A 186 21.47 20.61 2.78
CA SER A 186 22.52 21.42 3.43
C SER A 186 23.70 21.78 2.49
N PHE A 187 24.00 20.92 1.52
CA PHE A 187 25.04 21.15 0.51
C PHE A 187 24.58 22.10 -0.62
N MET A 188 23.26 22.21 -0.81
CA MET A 188 22.67 22.97 -1.92
C MET A 188 22.71 24.51 -1.70
N HIS A 189 22.92 24.95 -0.47
CA HIS A 189 23.19 26.39 -0.19
C HIS A 189 24.49 26.88 -0.79
N ALA A 190 25.38 25.98 -1.25
CA ALA A 190 26.67 26.33 -1.85
C ALA A 190 26.62 26.57 -3.36
N MET A 191 25.49 26.30 -4.04
CA MET A 191 25.33 26.57 -5.48
C MET A 191 24.39 27.77 -5.68
N GLU A 192 24.93 28.96 -5.49
CA GLU A 192 24.24 30.21 -5.79
C GLU A 192 23.86 30.27 -7.28
N GLY A 193 22.53 30.30 -7.55
CA GLY A 193 21.99 30.58 -8.86
C GLY A 193 21.13 29.50 -9.53
N MET A 194 20.94 28.31 -8.94
CA MET A 194 20.04 27.27 -9.50
C MET A 194 18.71 27.14 -8.74
N PRO A 195 17.57 26.93 -9.44
CA PRO A 195 16.26 26.74 -8.80
C PRO A 195 16.07 25.33 -8.22
N ILE A 196 17.10 24.80 -7.57
CA ILE A 196 17.17 23.43 -7.03
C ILE A 196 16.08 23.16 -5.95
N PRO A 197 15.85 24.09 -4.98
CA PRO A 197 14.76 23.87 -4.01
C PRO A 197 13.38 23.75 -4.67
N THR A 198 13.13 24.50 -5.74
CA THR A 198 11.87 24.46 -6.51
C THR A 198 11.69 23.11 -7.20
N LEU A 199 12.75 22.54 -7.76
CA LEU A 199 12.74 21.24 -8.42
C LEU A 199 12.44 20.10 -7.43
N ILE A 200 13.07 20.12 -6.26
CA ILE A 200 12.80 19.13 -5.19
C ILE A 200 11.38 19.25 -4.69
N ASN A 201 10.88 20.45 -4.46
CA ASN A 201 9.51 20.67 -4.01
C ASN A 201 8.49 20.17 -5.05
N ALA A 202 8.70 20.48 -6.33
CA ALA A 202 7.86 19.98 -7.41
C ALA A 202 7.91 18.44 -7.49
N GLY A 203 9.11 17.87 -7.37
CA GLY A 203 9.30 16.42 -7.33
C GLY A 203 8.57 15.75 -6.18
N LEU A 204 8.67 16.33 -4.97
CA LEU A 204 7.98 15.81 -3.77
C LEU A 204 6.45 15.89 -3.92
N ILE A 205 5.92 16.98 -4.48
CA ILE A 205 4.48 17.12 -4.77
C ILE A 205 4.04 16.03 -5.75
N LEU A 206 4.74 15.84 -6.86
CA LEU A 206 4.39 14.84 -7.87
C LEU A 206 4.46 13.40 -7.33
N MET A 207 5.49 13.06 -6.56
CA MET A 207 5.56 11.75 -5.88
C MET A 207 4.43 11.58 -4.88
N SER A 208 4.08 12.63 -4.14
CA SER A 208 2.95 12.63 -3.21
C SER A 208 1.62 12.40 -3.93
N VAL A 209 1.40 12.99 -5.11
CA VAL A 209 0.21 12.72 -5.95
C VAL A 209 0.09 11.24 -6.26
N GLY A 210 1.18 10.56 -6.63
CA GLY A 210 1.19 9.12 -6.86
C GLY A 210 0.79 8.29 -5.62
N LEU A 211 1.28 8.66 -4.45
CA LEU A 211 0.94 8.00 -3.19
C LEU A 211 -0.48 8.34 -2.70
N LEU A 212 -0.92 9.60 -2.85
CA LEU A 212 -2.28 10.04 -2.53
C LEU A 212 -3.33 9.34 -3.41
N PHE A 213 -3.00 9.07 -4.67
CA PHE A 213 -3.83 8.23 -5.53
C PHE A 213 -4.00 6.82 -4.94
N LYS A 214 -2.91 6.17 -4.48
CA LYS A 214 -2.96 4.80 -3.91
C LYS A 214 -3.84 4.71 -2.66
N VAL A 215 -3.89 5.75 -1.85
CA VAL A 215 -4.74 5.79 -0.65
C VAL A 215 -6.14 6.35 -0.93
N ALA A 216 -6.43 6.73 -2.16
CA ALA A 216 -7.68 7.37 -2.60
C ALA A 216 -8.00 8.66 -1.85
N ALA A 217 -7.01 9.52 -1.62
CA ALA A 217 -7.23 10.85 -1.05
C ALA A 217 -7.75 11.83 -2.11
N ALA A 218 -8.65 12.75 -1.75
CA ALA A 218 -9.13 13.77 -2.66
C ALA A 218 -8.00 14.76 -3.02
N PRO A 219 -7.92 15.19 -4.30
CA PRO A 219 -8.83 14.94 -5.42
C PRO A 219 -8.58 13.62 -6.17
N PHE A 220 -7.60 12.81 -5.82
CA PHE A 220 -7.14 11.61 -6.55
C PHE A 220 -7.96 10.34 -6.22
N HIS A 221 -9.18 10.48 -5.71
CA HIS A 221 -10.04 9.38 -5.20
C HIS A 221 -11.02 8.81 -6.23
N PHE A 222 -11.17 9.41 -7.41
CA PHE A 222 -12.25 9.12 -8.38
C PHE A 222 -12.36 7.66 -8.78
N TRP A 223 -11.26 6.92 -8.75
CA TRP A 223 -11.24 5.51 -9.09
C TRP A 223 -11.88 4.62 -8.02
N ALA A 224 -11.78 5.01 -6.73
CA ALA A 224 -12.06 4.12 -5.61
C ALA A 224 -13.54 3.71 -5.49
N PRO A 225 -14.55 4.59 -5.62
CA PRO A 225 -15.95 4.19 -5.54
C PRO A 225 -16.35 3.16 -6.59
N ASP A 226 -15.95 3.36 -7.84
CA ASP A 226 -16.29 2.50 -8.97
C ASP A 226 -15.55 1.15 -8.87
N VAL A 227 -14.26 1.19 -8.54
CA VAL A 227 -13.44 -0.02 -8.40
C VAL A 227 -13.88 -0.86 -7.21
N TYR A 228 -14.22 -0.24 -6.07
CA TYR A 228 -14.70 -0.99 -4.90
C TYR A 228 -16.05 -1.63 -5.15
N GLU A 229 -16.93 -0.95 -5.87
CA GLU A 229 -18.25 -1.49 -6.23
C GLU A 229 -18.16 -2.67 -7.19
N GLY A 230 -17.36 -2.55 -8.26
CA GLY A 230 -17.23 -3.57 -9.30
C GLY A 230 -16.35 -4.76 -8.93
N SER A 231 -15.43 -4.60 -7.97
CA SER A 231 -14.50 -5.66 -7.57
C SER A 231 -15.14 -6.69 -6.63
N PRO A 232 -14.64 -7.96 -6.60
CA PRO A 232 -14.99 -8.91 -5.56
C PRO A 232 -14.69 -8.39 -4.15
N ASN A 233 -15.53 -8.74 -3.16
CA ASN A 233 -15.45 -8.17 -1.81
C ASN A 233 -14.08 -8.39 -1.15
N ARG A 234 -13.48 -9.58 -1.30
CA ARG A 234 -12.14 -9.86 -0.76
C ARG A 234 -11.06 -8.93 -1.34
N THR A 235 -11.12 -8.67 -2.66
CA THR A 235 -10.18 -7.76 -3.34
C THR A 235 -10.38 -6.34 -2.85
N THR A 236 -11.64 -5.90 -2.70
CA THR A 236 -11.99 -4.59 -2.17
C THR A 236 -11.46 -4.40 -0.74
N VAL A 237 -11.64 -5.40 0.14
CA VAL A 237 -11.13 -5.33 1.52
C VAL A 237 -9.60 -5.29 1.54
N PHE A 238 -8.94 -6.06 0.68
CA PHE A 238 -7.48 -6.04 0.56
C PHE A 238 -6.97 -4.66 0.10
N MET A 239 -7.61 -4.05 -0.90
CA MET A 239 -7.30 -2.69 -1.35
C MET A 239 -7.57 -1.65 -0.25
N ALA A 240 -8.68 -1.77 0.47
CA ALA A 240 -9.03 -0.84 1.54
C ALA A 240 -8.08 -0.92 2.74
N THR A 241 -7.49 -2.07 3.03
CA THR A 241 -6.68 -2.32 4.23
C THR A 241 -5.20 -2.42 3.93
N VAL A 242 -4.73 -3.52 3.33
CA VAL A 242 -3.31 -3.81 3.09
C VAL A 242 -2.65 -2.71 2.26
N VAL A 243 -3.25 -2.37 1.11
CA VAL A 243 -2.70 -1.34 0.21
C VAL A 243 -2.63 0.01 0.90
N LYS A 244 -3.70 0.39 1.58
CA LYS A 244 -3.79 1.70 2.24
C LYS A 244 -2.77 1.85 3.37
N ILE A 245 -2.69 0.87 4.27
CA ILE A 245 -1.72 0.90 5.39
C ILE A 245 -0.30 0.96 4.83
N THR A 246 0.03 0.11 3.86
CA THR A 246 1.36 0.09 3.23
C THR A 246 1.71 1.43 2.60
N ALA A 247 0.79 2.02 1.83
CA ALA A 247 1.02 3.30 1.17
C ALA A 247 1.23 4.43 2.17
N PHE A 248 0.49 4.46 3.30
CA PHE A 248 0.71 5.46 4.34
C PHE A 248 2.04 5.29 5.07
N VAL A 249 2.48 4.06 5.35
CA VAL A 249 3.80 3.80 5.94
C VAL A 249 4.91 4.26 5.00
N ALA A 250 4.81 3.90 3.72
CA ALA A 250 5.77 4.33 2.71
C ALA A 250 5.77 5.85 2.53
N PHE A 251 4.60 6.48 2.57
CA PHE A 251 4.48 7.94 2.47
C PHE A 251 5.07 8.66 3.68
N ASN A 252 4.78 8.17 4.89
CA ASN A 252 5.39 8.71 6.11
C ASN A 252 6.93 8.65 6.05
N LYS A 253 7.49 7.53 5.59
CA LYS A 253 8.94 7.36 5.42
C LYS A 253 9.50 8.33 4.38
N LEU A 254 8.81 8.55 3.25
CA LEU A 254 9.19 9.54 2.25
C LEU A 254 9.20 10.95 2.83
N LEU A 255 8.13 11.36 3.50
CA LEU A 255 8.02 12.71 4.08
C LEU A 255 9.03 12.95 5.20
N SER A 256 9.33 11.95 6.02
CA SER A 256 10.36 12.06 7.07
C SER A 256 11.75 12.31 6.49
N THR A 257 12.06 11.77 5.32
CA THR A 257 13.31 12.06 4.59
C THR A 257 13.43 13.54 4.23
N PHE A 258 12.31 14.21 3.95
CA PHE A 258 12.24 15.63 3.62
C PHE A 258 11.79 16.50 4.81
N GLY A 259 12.02 16.05 6.04
CA GLY A 259 11.67 16.80 7.26
C GLY A 259 12.29 18.22 7.31
N GLY A 260 13.47 18.41 6.72
CA GLY A 260 14.12 19.72 6.64
C GLY A 260 13.34 20.80 5.87
N ILE A 261 12.37 20.40 5.03
CA ILE A 261 11.47 21.31 4.29
C ILE A 261 10.00 21.14 4.73
N TYR A 262 9.78 20.75 5.98
CA TYR A 262 8.44 20.49 6.55
C TYR A 262 7.43 21.61 6.27
N ASN A 263 7.82 22.87 6.51
CA ASN A 263 6.95 24.03 6.33
C ASN A 263 6.46 24.19 4.88
N THR A 264 7.19 23.65 3.92
CA THR A 264 6.82 23.74 2.50
C THR A 264 5.74 22.74 2.13
N TRP A 265 5.83 21.50 2.64
CA TRP A 265 4.88 20.44 2.25
C TRP A 265 3.71 20.26 3.24
N SER A 266 3.83 20.64 4.48
CA SER A 266 2.78 20.48 5.49
C SER A 266 1.53 21.28 5.19
N GLY A 267 1.68 22.50 4.65
CA GLY A 267 0.55 23.37 4.33
C GLY A 267 -0.42 22.79 3.31
N TRP A 268 0.08 22.39 2.13
CA TRP A 268 -0.77 21.81 1.10
C TRP A 268 -1.29 20.41 1.48
N LEU A 269 -0.51 19.62 2.22
CA LEU A 269 -0.94 18.31 2.68
C LEU A 269 -2.08 18.42 3.71
N SER A 270 -2.04 19.41 4.61
CA SER A 270 -3.13 19.67 5.57
C SER A 270 -4.43 20.03 4.86
N VAL A 271 -4.38 20.87 3.84
CA VAL A 271 -5.55 21.24 3.02
C VAL A 271 -6.13 19.99 2.32
N LEU A 272 -5.28 19.17 1.71
CA LEU A 272 -5.73 17.94 1.06
C LEU A 272 -6.36 16.95 2.05
N GLY A 273 -5.80 16.82 3.26
CA GLY A 273 -6.37 16.00 4.33
C GLY A 273 -7.77 16.48 4.72
N MET A 274 -7.94 17.78 4.98
CA MET A 274 -9.25 18.38 5.31
C MET A 274 -10.28 18.18 4.18
N VAL A 275 -9.89 18.49 2.94
CA VAL A 275 -10.77 18.29 1.76
C VAL A 275 -11.17 16.82 1.64
N THR A 276 -10.24 15.89 1.86
CA THR A 276 -10.52 14.45 1.79
C THR A 276 -11.52 14.00 2.86
N ILE A 277 -11.39 14.50 4.09
CA ILE A 277 -12.34 14.22 5.20
C ILE A 277 -13.73 14.73 4.83
N VAL A 278 -13.83 15.99 4.45
CA VAL A 278 -15.13 16.63 4.14
C VAL A 278 -15.79 15.93 2.95
N TRP A 279 -15.05 15.74 1.86
CA TRP A 279 -15.58 15.12 0.66
C TRP A 279 -16.03 13.67 0.90
N GLY A 280 -15.19 12.85 1.57
CA GLY A 280 -15.50 11.46 1.87
C GLY A 280 -16.79 11.31 2.69
N ASN A 281 -16.98 12.16 3.70
CA ASN A 281 -18.18 12.12 4.53
C ASN A 281 -19.42 12.62 3.76
N LEU A 282 -19.35 13.78 3.09
CA LEU A 282 -20.51 14.34 2.39
C LEU A 282 -20.95 13.47 1.22
N ALA A 283 -20.01 13.01 0.39
CA ALA A 283 -20.33 12.16 -0.75
C ALA A 283 -20.84 10.77 -0.33
N GLY A 284 -20.40 10.26 0.83
CA GLY A 284 -20.87 9.01 1.39
C GLY A 284 -22.36 9.02 1.77
N LEU A 285 -22.88 10.17 2.21
CA LEU A 285 -24.29 10.32 2.65
C LEU A 285 -25.31 10.15 1.51
N VAL A 286 -24.93 10.43 0.28
CA VAL A 286 -25.83 10.39 -0.88
C VAL A 286 -25.74 9.09 -1.69
N GLN A 287 -24.97 8.10 -1.21
CA GLN A 287 -24.82 6.82 -1.90
C GLN A 287 -25.98 5.87 -1.61
N SER A 288 -26.44 5.16 -2.64
CA SER A 288 -27.45 4.12 -2.54
C SER A 288 -26.86 2.70 -2.39
N SER A 289 -25.63 2.50 -2.84
CA SER A 289 -24.92 1.21 -2.78
C SER A 289 -24.06 1.14 -1.50
N VAL A 290 -24.18 0.03 -0.76
CA VAL A 290 -23.40 -0.23 0.46
C VAL A 290 -21.90 -0.19 0.15
N LYS A 291 -21.46 -0.82 -0.95
CA LYS A 291 -20.05 -0.82 -1.34
C LYS A 291 -19.52 0.59 -1.64
N ARG A 292 -20.31 1.43 -2.31
CA ARG A 292 -19.92 2.82 -2.57
C ARG A 292 -19.88 3.64 -1.29
N THR A 293 -20.83 3.46 -0.38
CA THR A 293 -20.81 4.10 0.95
C THR A 293 -19.53 3.73 1.70
N LEU A 294 -19.16 2.43 1.70
CA LEU A 294 -17.91 1.95 2.32
C LEU A 294 -16.66 2.51 1.62
N ALA A 295 -16.69 2.70 0.29
CA ALA A 295 -15.61 3.33 -0.44
C ALA A 295 -15.42 4.80 0.01
N PHE A 296 -16.49 5.57 0.14
CA PHE A 296 -16.42 6.95 0.62
C PHE A 296 -16.03 7.04 2.10
N SER A 297 -16.50 6.11 2.93
CA SER A 297 -16.00 5.95 4.30
C SER A 297 -14.47 5.71 4.31
N SER A 298 -13.99 4.82 3.44
CA SER A 298 -12.56 4.56 3.28
C SER A 298 -11.77 5.81 2.81
N ILE A 299 -12.38 6.67 1.97
CA ILE A 299 -11.80 7.96 1.56
C ILE A 299 -11.72 8.91 2.76
N ALA A 300 -12.77 9.03 3.58
CA ALA A 300 -12.74 9.86 4.79
C ALA A 300 -11.64 9.41 5.76
N HIS A 301 -11.50 8.09 5.97
CA HIS A 301 -10.42 7.51 6.77
C HIS A 301 -9.02 7.79 6.18
N ALA A 302 -8.87 7.84 4.85
CA ALA A 302 -7.63 8.29 4.23
C ALA A 302 -7.32 9.75 4.60
N GLY A 303 -8.33 10.61 4.65
CA GLY A 303 -8.16 12.00 5.08
C GLY A 303 -7.63 12.13 6.51
N TYR A 304 -8.15 11.34 7.46
CA TYR A 304 -7.60 11.29 8.83
C TYR A 304 -6.14 10.85 8.85
N LEU A 305 -5.79 9.84 8.05
CA LEU A 305 -4.42 9.35 7.95
C LEU A 305 -3.48 10.35 7.25
N VAL A 306 -3.98 11.14 6.28
CA VAL A 306 -3.22 12.26 5.68
C VAL A 306 -2.91 13.32 6.75
N MET A 307 -3.89 13.69 7.58
CA MET A 307 -3.64 14.62 8.69
C MET A 307 -2.61 14.07 9.68
N PHE A 308 -2.59 12.76 9.85
CA PHE A 308 -1.63 12.08 10.70
C PHE A 308 -0.18 12.17 10.18
N LEU A 309 0.03 12.21 8.86
CA LEU A 309 1.37 12.39 8.25
C LEU A 309 2.03 13.74 8.62
N LEU A 310 1.27 14.69 9.15
CA LEU A 310 1.80 15.96 9.64
C LEU A 310 2.52 15.84 11.00
N VAL A 311 2.36 14.70 11.69
CA VAL A 311 3.01 14.46 12.98
C VAL A 311 4.46 14.01 12.72
N GLN A 312 5.41 14.82 13.17
CA GLN A 312 6.86 14.59 12.96
C GLN A 312 7.51 13.85 14.14
N ASP A 313 6.75 13.12 14.94
CA ASP A 313 7.25 12.43 16.11
C ASP A 313 7.51 10.94 15.84
N ASN A 314 8.47 10.34 16.54
CA ASN A 314 8.77 8.90 16.51
C ASN A 314 7.58 8.02 16.93
N THR A 315 6.59 8.58 17.65
CA THR A 315 5.33 7.91 18.00
C THR A 315 4.40 7.69 16.80
N ALA A 316 4.59 8.44 15.70
CA ALA A 316 3.78 8.39 14.49
C ALA A 316 3.61 6.96 13.95
N SER A 317 4.68 6.17 13.88
CA SER A 317 4.65 4.80 13.38
C SER A 317 3.74 3.89 14.22
N TRP A 318 3.72 4.06 15.55
CA TRP A 318 2.88 3.25 16.44
C TRP A 318 1.41 3.60 16.37
N ILE A 319 1.09 4.87 16.23
CA ILE A 319 -0.29 5.33 16.04
C ILE A 319 -0.81 4.82 14.70
N LEU A 320 0.01 4.88 13.65
CA LEU A 320 -0.33 4.35 12.33
C LEU A 320 -0.55 2.82 12.37
N TRP A 321 0.27 2.09 13.14
CA TRP A 321 0.12 0.66 13.36
C TRP A 321 -1.19 0.31 14.06
N PHE A 322 -1.49 0.99 15.16
CA PHE A 322 -2.73 0.79 15.92
C PHE A 322 -3.98 1.16 15.10
N TYR A 323 -3.94 2.32 14.44
CA TYR A 323 -5.03 2.77 13.58
C TYR A 323 -5.25 1.79 12.41
N GLY A 324 -4.17 1.34 11.78
CA GLY A 324 -4.21 0.36 10.70
C GLY A 324 -4.84 -0.95 11.13
N LEU A 325 -4.50 -1.46 12.32
CA LEU A 325 -5.10 -2.66 12.89
C LEU A 325 -6.61 -2.47 13.12
N ALA A 326 -7.01 -1.41 13.83
CA ALA A 326 -8.40 -1.12 14.14
C ALA A 326 -9.26 -0.94 12.89
N TYR A 327 -8.74 -0.18 11.92
CA TYR A 327 -9.39 0.06 10.64
C TYR A 327 -9.51 -1.22 9.80
N ALA A 328 -8.48 -2.06 9.77
CA ALA A 328 -8.52 -3.31 9.02
C ALA A 328 -9.54 -4.29 9.61
N MET A 329 -9.56 -4.44 10.93
CA MET A 329 -10.53 -5.30 11.62
C MET A 329 -11.97 -4.87 11.36
N SER A 330 -12.26 -3.58 11.51
CA SER A 330 -13.60 -3.03 11.22
C SER A 330 -13.99 -3.21 9.74
N SER A 331 -13.07 -2.95 8.81
CA SER A 331 -13.32 -3.09 7.38
C SER A 331 -13.63 -4.54 7.00
N VAL A 332 -12.84 -5.51 7.47
CA VAL A 332 -13.10 -6.94 7.21
C VAL A 332 -14.48 -7.34 7.70
N LEU A 333 -14.86 -6.96 8.93
CA LEU A 333 -16.16 -7.30 9.52
C LEU A 333 -17.33 -6.68 8.74
N VAL A 334 -17.25 -5.40 8.41
CA VAL A 334 -18.33 -4.69 7.69
C VAL A 334 -18.53 -5.25 6.28
N PHE A 335 -17.45 -5.52 5.54
CA PHE A 335 -17.56 -6.12 4.21
C PHE A 335 -18.06 -7.58 4.25
N LEU A 336 -17.75 -8.34 5.31
CA LEU A 336 -18.33 -9.67 5.51
C LEU A 336 -19.85 -9.62 5.72
N ILE A 337 -20.32 -8.70 6.57
CA ILE A 337 -21.76 -8.50 6.81
C ILE A 337 -22.43 -8.03 5.51
N ALA A 338 -21.85 -7.07 4.81
CA ALA A 338 -22.38 -6.59 3.54
C ALA A 338 -22.46 -7.68 2.47
N HIS A 339 -21.52 -8.64 2.47
CA HIS A 339 -21.55 -9.78 1.56
C HIS A 339 -22.66 -10.79 1.89
N GLN A 340 -23.00 -10.96 3.17
CA GLN A 340 -24.07 -11.88 3.59
C GLN A 340 -25.47 -11.31 3.38
N SER A 341 -25.59 -9.98 3.26
CA SER A 341 -26.86 -9.28 3.06
C SER A 341 -27.20 -9.01 1.58
N SER A 342 -26.28 -9.26 0.65
CA SER A 342 -26.44 -9.15 -0.81
C SER A 342 -26.75 -10.50 -1.43
#